data_daaa894da17265f9db5bd177666b5c74
#
_entry.id   daaa894da17265f9db5bd177666b5c74
#
_cell.length_a   1.000
_cell.length_b   1.000
_cell.length_c   1.000
_cell.angle_alpha   90.00
_cell.angle_beta   90.00
_cell.angle_gamma   90.00
#
_symmetry.space_group_name_H-M   'P 1'
#
loop_
_entity.id
_entity.type
_entity.pdbx_description
1 polymer ?
#
loop_
_entity_poly.entity_id
_entity_poly.type
_entity_poly.pdbx_seq_one_letter_code
_entity_poly.pdbx_strand_id
1 'polypeptide(L)'
;MAILSIQSQLAAGYVGNSAAVFALQRLGREVWPLPTVLLSHHPAHGGSQGGPVPVHLLTSMLDGLVSRGGFERCEAVLSGYLGQAEAADIVGRAVARARAGTPGAVYLCDPVLGDDGRFYVGQDIVTPMHALAAIADIVTPNAFELGVLSGETVATRQQALQAMRVLQARGPGIVVLTSFIGADTPPATLDVMALDGAAAWRLNLPGFTQKFHGAGDLFAAVFLDAWLAQRDTGAALGKAGSATHAVLGATALPAADELLLIESQHLLPAPTVVFSPERIA
;
A
#
# COMPACT_ATOMS: atom_id res chain seq x y z
N MET A 1 5.48 0.53 -19.80
CA MET A 1 5.40 -0.58 -18.82
C MET A 1 4.16 -0.34 -17.99
N ALA A 2 3.47 -1.40 -17.53
CA ALA A 2 2.22 -1.30 -16.81
C ALA A 2 2.34 -1.84 -15.39
N ILE A 3 1.45 -1.39 -14.50
CA ILE A 3 1.30 -1.88 -13.13
C ILE A 3 -0.02 -2.62 -13.03
N LEU A 4 0.00 -3.87 -12.57
CA LEU A 4 -1.22 -4.61 -12.24
C LEU A 4 -1.58 -4.34 -10.78
N SER A 5 -2.74 -3.73 -10.54
CA SER A 5 -3.23 -3.38 -9.20
C SER A 5 -4.37 -4.31 -8.78
N ILE A 6 -4.13 -5.14 -7.75
CA ILE A 6 -5.04 -6.19 -7.27
C ILE A 6 -5.51 -5.86 -5.86
N GLN A 7 -6.64 -5.19 -5.73
CA GLN A 7 -7.19 -4.75 -4.45
C GLN A 7 -8.66 -4.35 -4.58
N SER A 8 -9.32 -3.93 -3.49
CA SER A 8 -10.72 -3.52 -3.50
C SER A 8 -10.97 -2.33 -4.42
N GLN A 9 -12.24 -2.13 -4.83
CA GLN A 9 -12.67 -0.96 -5.58
C GLN A 9 -14.02 -0.48 -5.10
N LEU A 10 -14.16 0.83 -4.94
CA LEU A 10 -15.42 1.49 -4.60
C LEU A 10 -16.05 2.13 -5.84
N ALA A 11 -17.38 2.17 -5.86
CA ALA A 11 -18.12 3.00 -6.81
C ALA A 11 -18.07 4.49 -6.42
N ALA A 12 -18.14 4.78 -5.10
CA ALA A 12 -17.98 6.12 -4.56
C ALA A 12 -16.94 6.09 -3.42
N GLY A 13 -15.96 7.00 -3.45
CA GLY A 13 -14.87 7.09 -2.49
C GLY A 13 -13.52 6.57 -3.02
N TYR A 14 -12.46 6.74 -2.21
CA TYR A 14 -11.07 6.57 -2.64
C TYR A 14 -10.31 5.63 -1.70
N VAL A 15 -10.58 4.32 -1.79
CA VAL A 15 -9.75 3.27 -1.18
C VAL A 15 -9.41 2.21 -2.22
N GLY A 16 -8.38 1.41 -1.96
CA GLY A 16 -7.95 0.36 -2.87
C GLY A 16 -7.66 0.89 -4.28
N ASN A 17 -8.14 0.19 -5.30
CA ASN A 17 -7.99 0.59 -6.70
C ASN A 17 -8.56 2.00 -6.99
N SER A 18 -9.62 2.40 -6.29
CA SER A 18 -10.20 3.75 -6.51
C SER A 18 -9.24 4.87 -6.13
N ALA A 19 -8.32 4.65 -5.20
CA ALA A 19 -7.25 5.59 -4.86
C ALA A 19 -5.96 5.31 -5.66
N ALA A 20 -5.46 4.08 -5.61
CA ALA A 20 -4.16 3.72 -6.16
C ALA A 20 -4.09 3.85 -7.69
N VAL A 21 -5.13 3.41 -8.40
CA VAL A 21 -5.18 3.50 -9.88
C VAL A 21 -5.18 4.95 -10.33
N PHE A 22 -6.02 5.78 -9.71
CA PHE A 22 -6.05 7.20 -10.04
C PHE A 22 -4.70 7.88 -9.78
N ALA A 23 -4.10 7.63 -8.60
CA ALA A 23 -2.82 8.23 -8.25
C ALA A 23 -1.71 7.83 -9.23
N LEU A 24 -1.59 6.54 -9.56
CA LEU A 24 -0.60 6.04 -10.51
C LEU A 24 -0.82 6.59 -11.92
N GLN A 25 -2.08 6.63 -12.40
CA GLN A 25 -2.40 7.19 -13.72
C GLN A 25 -2.11 8.69 -13.77
N ARG A 26 -2.39 9.42 -12.69
CA ARG A 26 -2.06 10.85 -12.58
C ARG A 26 -0.55 11.11 -12.60
N LEU A 27 0.25 10.13 -12.11
CA LEU A 27 1.71 10.13 -12.18
C LEU A 27 2.27 9.61 -13.53
N GLY A 28 1.39 9.27 -14.48
CA GLY A 28 1.77 8.88 -15.85
C GLY A 28 1.97 7.37 -16.04
N ARG A 29 1.55 6.53 -15.10
CA ARG A 29 1.64 5.07 -15.24
C ARG A 29 0.43 4.48 -15.95
N GLU A 30 0.65 3.49 -16.80
CA GLU A 30 -0.40 2.59 -17.26
C GLU A 30 -0.74 1.63 -16.12
N VAL A 31 -2.02 1.51 -15.76
CA VAL A 31 -2.45 0.65 -14.65
C VAL A 31 -3.59 -0.25 -15.10
N TRP A 32 -3.51 -1.52 -14.73
CA TRP A 32 -4.56 -2.52 -14.97
C TRP A 32 -5.20 -2.87 -13.61
N PRO A 33 -6.40 -2.38 -13.31
CA PRO A 33 -7.09 -2.75 -12.08
C PRO A 33 -7.70 -4.15 -12.19
N LEU A 34 -7.45 -4.98 -11.17
CA LEU A 34 -8.12 -6.26 -10.96
C LEU A 34 -8.80 -6.20 -9.58
N PRO A 35 -10.09 -5.85 -9.51
CA PRO A 35 -10.76 -5.64 -8.24
C PRO A 35 -11.03 -6.97 -7.51
N THR A 36 -10.56 -7.09 -6.26
CA THR A 36 -10.82 -8.23 -5.37
C THR A 36 -12.20 -8.16 -4.72
N VAL A 37 -12.65 -6.92 -4.46
CA VAL A 37 -13.94 -6.60 -3.86
C VAL A 37 -14.54 -5.40 -4.59
N LEU A 38 -15.82 -5.42 -4.82
CA LEU A 38 -16.58 -4.29 -5.37
C LEU A 38 -17.59 -3.82 -4.33
N LEU A 39 -17.50 -2.56 -3.91
CA LEU A 39 -18.41 -1.96 -2.94
C LEU A 39 -19.00 -0.65 -3.48
N SER A 40 -20.20 -0.32 -3.03
CA SER A 40 -20.84 0.97 -3.35
C SER A 40 -20.06 2.15 -2.77
N HIS A 41 -19.61 2.04 -1.51
CA HIS A 41 -18.82 3.03 -0.77
C HIS A 41 -18.09 2.37 0.40
N HIS A 42 -17.25 3.11 1.12
CA HIS A 42 -16.50 2.56 2.24
C HIS A 42 -17.41 2.11 3.40
N PRO A 43 -17.21 0.90 3.97
CA PRO A 43 -18.08 0.36 5.03
C PRO A 43 -18.17 1.23 6.29
N ALA A 44 -17.18 2.07 6.58
CA ALA A 44 -17.20 3.00 7.72
C ALA A 44 -18.36 4.03 7.65
N HIS A 45 -18.90 4.31 6.46
CA HIS A 45 -20.06 5.19 6.30
C HIS A 45 -21.40 4.48 6.54
N GLY A 46 -21.39 3.17 6.84
CA GLY A 46 -22.57 2.35 7.06
C GLY A 46 -23.34 2.03 5.78
N GLY A 47 -24.05 0.91 5.75
CA GLY A 47 -24.94 0.55 4.64
C GLY A 47 -24.27 0.20 3.30
N SER A 48 -22.95 0.00 3.28
CA SER A 48 -22.22 -0.40 2.08
C SER A 48 -22.78 -1.68 1.47
N GLN A 49 -22.95 -1.69 0.14
CA GLN A 49 -23.45 -2.82 -0.64
C GLN A 49 -22.35 -3.33 -1.57
N GLY A 50 -22.37 -4.62 -1.88
CA GLY A 50 -21.39 -5.28 -2.72
C GLY A 50 -20.73 -6.45 -2.00
N GLY A 51 -19.55 -6.87 -2.46
CA GLY A 51 -18.84 -7.99 -1.85
C GLY A 51 -17.63 -8.45 -2.66
N PRO A 52 -17.02 -9.57 -2.26
CA PRO A 52 -15.89 -10.15 -2.96
C PRO A 52 -16.24 -10.52 -4.41
N VAL A 53 -15.32 -10.26 -5.32
CA VAL A 53 -15.43 -10.73 -6.71
C VAL A 53 -15.18 -12.24 -6.73
N PRO A 54 -16.05 -13.03 -7.37
CA PRO A 54 -15.88 -14.49 -7.43
C PRO A 54 -14.50 -14.89 -7.95
N VAL A 55 -13.84 -15.84 -7.28
CA VAL A 55 -12.46 -16.28 -7.61
C VAL A 55 -12.33 -16.75 -9.05
N HIS A 56 -13.35 -17.46 -9.57
CA HIS A 56 -13.33 -17.91 -10.97
C HIS A 56 -13.31 -16.74 -11.97
N LEU A 57 -13.93 -15.61 -11.64
CA LEU A 57 -13.90 -14.41 -12.46
C LEU A 57 -12.52 -13.75 -12.40
N LEU A 58 -11.93 -13.60 -11.19
CA LEU A 58 -10.56 -13.11 -11.03
C LEU A 58 -9.57 -13.96 -11.82
N THR A 59 -9.72 -15.29 -11.75
CA THR A 59 -8.92 -16.24 -12.53
C THR A 59 -9.06 -16.00 -14.02
N SER A 60 -10.28 -15.92 -14.53
CA SER A 60 -10.57 -15.70 -15.95
C SER A 60 -10.00 -14.36 -16.46
N MET A 61 -10.11 -13.29 -15.66
CA MET A 61 -9.53 -12.00 -16.01
C MET A 61 -8.00 -12.06 -16.05
N LEU A 62 -7.36 -12.71 -15.08
CA LEU A 62 -5.91 -12.91 -15.06
C LEU A 62 -5.45 -13.71 -16.27
N ASP A 63 -6.12 -14.81 -16.59
CA ASP A 63 -5.80 -15.66 -17.75
C ASP A 63 -6.00 -14.90 -19.08
N GLY A 64 -7.01 -14.02 -19.15
CA GLY A 64 -7.21 -13.11 -20.27
C GLY A 64 -6.05 -12.13 -20.49
N LEU A 65 -5.49 -11.57 -19.39
CA LEU A 65 -4.29 -10.73 -19.44
C LEU A 65 -3.07 -11.52 -19.91
N VAL A 66 -2.91 -12.77 -19.44
CA VAL A 66 -1.83 -13.67 -19.87
C VAL A 66 -1.93 -13.95 -21.36
N SER A 67 -3.11 -14.35 -21.86
CA SER A 67 -3.32 -14.72 -23.26
C SER A 67 -3.08 -13.56 -24.23
N ARG A 68 -3.24 -12.33 -23.77
CA ARG A 68 -2.96 -11.11 -24.55
C ARG A 68 -1.48 -10.71 -24.53
N GLY A 69 -0.60 -11.43 -23.86
CA GLY A 69 0.81 -11.05 -23.70
C GLY A 69 1.03 -9.86 -22.75
N GLY A 70 0.05 -9.57 -21.87
CA GLY A 70 0.11 -8.40 -20.98
C GLY A 70 1.33 -8.44 -20.04
N PHE A 71 1.71 -9.62 -19.59
CA PHE A 71 2.80 -9.77 -18.63
C PHE A 71 4.21 -9.53 -19.19
N GLU A 72 4.38 -9.45 -20.50
CA GLU A 72 5.64 -9.06 -21.15
C GLU A 72 5.97 -7.56 -20.93
N ARG A 73 5.01 -6.80 -20.44
CA ARG A 73 5.13 -5.36 -20.15
C ARG A 73 4.59 -4.97 -18.75
N CYS A 74 4.40 -5.94 -17.87
CA CYS A 74 3.99 -5.73 -16.49
C CYS A 74 5.22 -5.52 -15.61
N GLU A 75 5.59 -4.26 -15.34
CA GLU A 75 6.78 -3.92 -14.54
C GLU A 75 6.57 -4.06 -13.04
N ALA A 76 5.31 -4.03 -12.58
CA ALA A 76 5.01 -4.23 -11.16
C ALA A 76 3.61 -4.83 -10.92
N VAL A 77 3.48 -5.52 -9.80
CA VAL A 77 2.21 -5.90 -9.19
C VAL A 77 2.08 -5.13 -7.87
N LEU A 78 0.92 -4.52 -7.64
CA LEU A 78 0.53 -3.89 -6.38
C LEU A 78 -0.66 -4.65 -5.83
N SER A 79 -0.59 -5.21 -4.63
CA SER A 79 -1.75 -5.79 -3.95
C SER A 79 -2.09 -5.04 -2.66
N GLY A 80 -3.36 -5.04 -2.29
CA GLY A 80 -3.88 -4.47 -1.05
C GLY A 80 -4.97 -5.36 -0.46
N TYR A 81 -6.13 -4.80 -0.12
CA TYR A 81 -7.23 -5.53 0.50
C TYR A 81 -7.75 -6.67 -0.38
N LEU A 82 -7.70 -7.89 0.15
CA LEU A 82 -8.04 -9.12 -0.59
C LEU A 82 -9.52 -9.47 -0.57
N GLY A 83 -10.21 -9.20 0.53
CA GLY A 83 -11.64 -9.50 0.72
C GLY A 83 -11.97 -10.97 0.98
N GLN A 84 -11.16 -11.90 0.49
CA GLN A 84 -11.28 -13.35 0.68
C GLN A 84 -9.91 -14.02 0.58
N ALA A 85 -9.71 -15.13 1.27
CA ALA A 85 -8.42 -15.81 1.37
C ALA A 85 -7.90 -16.32 0.01
N GLU A 86 -8.80 -16.82 -0.82
CA GLU A 86 -8.48 -17.38 -2.14
C GLU A 86 -7.96 -16.34 -3.14
N ALA A 87 -8.22 -15.06 -2.90
CA ALA A 87 -7.65 -13.98 -3.72
C ALA A 87 -6.11 -13.92 -3.62
N ALA A 88 -5.52 -14.44 -2.54
CA ALA A 88 -4.07 -14.52 -2.39
C ALA A 88 -3.41 -15.40 -3.47
N ASP A 89 -4.05 -16.50 -3.86
CA ASP A 89 -3.55 -17.36 -4.94
C ASP A 89 -3.52 -16.61 -6.28
N ILE A 90 -4.53 -15.76 -6.53
CA ILE A 90 -4.58 -14.91 -7.72
C ILE A 90 -3.41 -13.92 -7.73
N VAL A 91 -3.12 -13.29 -6.59
CA VAL A 91 -1.96 -12.39 -6.44
C VAL A 91 -0.66 -13.15 -6.67
N GLY A 92 -0.46 -14.30 -6.02
CA GLY A 92 0.73 -15.14 -6.18
C GLY A 92 0.96 -15.55 -7.64
N ARG A 93 -0.10 -15.98 -8.34
CA ARG A 93 -0.05 -16.29 -9.79
C ARG A 93 0.30 -15.07 -10.63
N ALA A 94 -0.28 -13.91 -10.33
CA ALA A 94 0.02 -12.67 -11.05
C ALA A 94 1.48 -12.25 -10.88
N VAL A 95 2.02 -12.33 -9.66
CA VAL A 95 3.45 -12.06 -9.37
C VAL A 95 4.35 -13.02 -10.15
N ALA A 96 4.05 -14.33 -10.12
CA ALA A 96 4.82 -15.32 -10.85
C ALA A 96 4.81 -15.04 -12.37
N ARG A 97 3.66 -14.65 -12.94
CA ARG A 97 3.52 -14.29 -14.35
C ARG A 97 4.27 -13.00 -14.70
N ALA A 98 4.20 -11.97 -13.84
CA ALA A 98 4.92 -10.72 -14.05
C ALA A 98 6.44 -10.97 -14.08
N ARG A 99 6.96 -11.71 -13.11
CA ARG A 99 8.40 -12.04 -13.04
C ARG A 99 8.87 -12.91 -14.21
N ALA A 100 8.02 -13.81 -14.71
CA ALA A 100 8.33 -14.64 -15.89
C ALA A 100 8.30 -13.83 -17.20
N GLY A 101 7.38 -12.87 -17.33
CA GLY A 101 7.21 -12.08 -18.55
C GLY A 101 8.12 -10.85 -18.60
N THR A 102 8.36 -10.20 -17.45
CA THR A 102 9.19 -9.00 -17.34
C THR A 102 10.30 -9.22 -16.29
N PRO A 103 11.55 -9.50 -16.70
CA PRO A 103 12.66 -9.65 -15.77
C PRO A 103 12.82 -8.38 -14.90
N GLY A 104 12.87 -8.56 -13.57
CA GLY A 104 12.95 -7.47 -12.62
C GLY A 104 11.59 -6.80 -12.29
N ALA A 105 10.48 -7.42 -12.69
CA ALA A 105 9.14 -7.02 -12.24
C ALA A 105 9.05 -7.06 -10.71
N VAL A 106 8.51 -5.99 -10.13
CA VAL A 106 8.47 -5.73 -8.69
C VAL A 106 7.10 -6.09 -8.13
N TYR A 107 7.07 -6.69 -6.96
CA TYR A 107 5.84 -6.88 -6.21
C TYR A 107 5.85 -6.05 -4.92
N LEU A 108 4.92 -5.09 -4.84
CA LEU A 108 4.60 -4.38 -3.61
C LEU A 108 3.33 -4.98 -3.01
N CYS A 109 3.45 -5.48 -1.78
CA CYS A 109 2.34 -5.96 -0.97
C CYS A 109 1.99 -4.90 0.08
N ASP A 110 0.81 -4.31 -0.02
CA ASP A 110 0.19 -3.58 1.08
C ASP A 110 -0.63 -4.59 1.90
N PRO A 111 -0.18 -4.97 3.10
CA PRO A 111 -0.71 -6.15 3.79
C PRO A 111 -1.94 -5.80 4.63
N VAL A 112 -3.00 -5.33 3.99
CA VAL A 112 -4.21 -4.86 4.66
C VAL A 112 -4.86 -5.94 5.49
N LEU A 113 -4.57 -5.94 6.80
CA LEU A 113 -5.11 -6.87 7.80
C LEU A 113 -5.97 -6.16 8.84
N GLY A 114 -5.61 -4.94 9.22
CA GLY A 114 -6.26 -4.20 10.29
C GLY A 114 -5.50 -2.96 10.72
N ASP A 115 -6.00 -2.30 11.77
CA ASP A 115 -5.37 -1.14 12.39
C ASP A 115 -5.86 -0.96 13.83
N ASP A 116 -5.17 -0.14 14.65
CA ASP A 116 -5.54 0.16 16.04
C ASP A 116 -5.83 -1.12 16.88
N GLY A 117 -5.07 -2.18 16.67
CA GLY A 117 -5.24 -3.45 17.40
C GLY A 117 -6.43 -4.31 16.97
N ARG A 118 -7.07 -4.02 15.84
CA ARG A 118 -8.26 -4.73 15.35
C ARG A 118 -8.07 -5.22 13.92
N PHE A 119 -8.45 -6.47 13.68
CA PHE A 119 -8.52 -6.99 12.32
C PHE A 119 -9.74 -6.41 11.56
N TYR A 120 -9.55 -6.06 10.29
CA TYR A 120 -10.61 -5.73 9.33
C TYR A 120 -11.00 -6.95 8.50
N VAL A 121 -10.16 -7.99 8.53
CA VAL A 121 -10.27 -9.21 7.73
C VAL A 121 -10.61 -10.42 8.60
N GLY A 122 -11.12 -11.47 7.98
CA GLY A 122 -11.25 -12.79 8.61
C GLY A 122 -9.89 -13.40 8.95
N GLN A 123 -9.84 -14.26 9.96
CA GLN A 123 -8.61 -14.93 10.37
C GLN A 123 -8.02 -15.85 9.28
N ASP A 124 -8.86 -16.30 8.35
CA ASP A 124 -8.50 -17.10 7.18
C ASP A 124 -7.61 -16.35 6.20
N ILE A 125 -7.63 -14.99 6.21
CA ILE A 125 -6.79 -14.15 5.33
C ILE A 125 -5.37 -13.96 5.90
N VAL A 126 -5.17 -14.10 7.21
CA VAL A 126 -3.88 -13.80 7.86
C VAL A 126 -2.75 -14.69 7.33
N THR A 127 -2.97 -16.00 7.27
CA THR A 127 -1.94 -16.93 6.75
C THR A 127 -1.60 -16.69 5.28
N PRO A 128 -2.55 -16.55 4.35
CA PRO A 128 -2.28 -16.14 2.98
C PRO A 128 -1.53 -14.81 2.88
N MET A 129 -1.85 -13.82 3.72
CA MET A 129 -1.13 -12.53 3.70
C MET A 129 0.34 -12.67 4.13
N HIS A 130 0.66 -13.53 5.11
CA HIS A 130 2.05 -13.87 5.43
C HIS A 130 2.80 -14.45 4.22
N ALA A 131 2.15 -15.34 3.46
CA ALA A 131 2.74 -15.94 2.27
C ALA A 131 2.99 -14.89 1.16
N LEU A 132 2.07 -13.95 0.97
CA LEU A 132 2.23 -12.85 0.03
C LEU A 132 3.34 -11.88 0.45
N ALA A 133 3.39 -11.49 1.72
CA ALA A 133 4.45 -10.64 2.24
C ALA A 133 5.84 -11.29 2.07
N ALA A 134 5.94 -12.61 2.25
CA ALA A 134 7.21 -13.33 2.10
C ALA A 134 7.75 -13.38 0.66
N ILE A 135 6.89 -13.26 -0.35
CA ILE A 135 7.32 -13.21 -1.76
C ILE A 135 7.40 -11.79 -2.32
N ALA A 136 7.05 -10.78 -1.52
CA ALA A 136 7.09 -9.38 -1.94
C ALA A 136 8.52 -8.84 -1.98
N ASP A 137 8.77 -7.92 -2.89
CA ASP A 137 10.00 -7.12 -2.91
C ASP A 137 9.89 -5.96 -1.90
N ILE A 138 8.68 -5.40 -1.78
CA ILE A 138 8.35 -4.28 -0.92
C ILE A 138 7.08 -4.60 -0.14
N VAL A 139 7.04 -4.29 1.16
CA VAL A 139 5.83 -4.37 1.99
C VAL A 139 5.58 -3.04 2.71
N THR A 140 4.31 -2.63 2.86
CA THR A 140 3.92 -1.33 3.44
C THR A 140 3.01 -1.44 4.67
N PRO A 141 3.34 -2.25 5.69
CA PRO A 141 2.49 -2.44 6.85
C PRO A 141 2.35 -1.17 7.70
N ASN A 142 1.19 -1.00 8.36
CA ASN A 142 1.07 -0.17 9.54
C ASN A 142 1.65 -0.88 10.79
N ALA A 143 1.61 -0.23 11.96
CA ALA A 143 2.20 -0.80 13.19
C ALA A 143 1.52 -2.11 13.64
N PHE A 144 0.19 -2.21 13.50
CA PHE A 144 -0.55 -3.42 13.83
C PHE A 144 -0.19 -4.57 12.89
N GLU A 145 -0.19 -4.32 11.61
CA GLU A 145 0.16 -5.29 10.55
C GLU A 145 1.61 -5.75 10.66
N LEU A 146 2.54 -4.82 10.95
CA LEU A 146 3.94 -5.16 11.21
C LEU A 146 4.06 -6.08 12.41
N GLY A 147 3.33 -5.82 13.49
CA GLY A 147 3.27 -6.68 14.67
C GLY A 147 2.76 -8.08 14.33
N VAL A 148 1.66 -8.18 13.57
CA VAL A 148 1.10 -9.47 13.12
C VAL A 148 2.10 -10.23 12.24
N LEU A 149 2.67 -9.57 11.22
CA LEU A 149 3.57 -10.20 10.25
C LEU A 149 4.93 -10.58 10.84
N SER A 150 5.46 -9.80 11.78
CA SER A 150 6.74 -10.09 12.43
C SER A 150 6.62 -10.97 13.67
N GLY A 151 5.48 -10.92 14.36
CA GLY A 151 5.30 -11.52 15.69
C GLY A 151 5.95 -10.71 16.81
N GLU A 152 6.38 -9.48 16.54
CA GLU A 152 7.09 -8.60 17.47
C GLU A 152 6.19 -7.49 18.01
N THR A 153 6.56 -6.93 19.17
CA THR A 153 5.93 -5.72 19.69
C THR A 153 6.43 -4.48 18.93
N VAL A 154 5.52 -3.56 18.57
CA VAL A 154 5.81 -2.35 17.81
C VAL A 154 5.32 -1.12 18.60
N ALA A 155 5.99 -0.78 19.72
CA ALA A 155 5.59 0.31 20.61
C ALA A 155 6.58 1.49 20.63
N THR A 156 7.85 1.28 20.26
CA THR A 156 8.88 2.31 20.14
C THR A 156 9.58 2.21 18.80
N ARG A 157 10.28 3.27 18.37
CA ARG A 157 11.07 3.23 17.10
C ARG A 157 12.08 2.09 17.07
N GLN A 158 12.73 1.82 18.22
CA GLN A 158 13.68 0.71 18.31
C GLN A 158 12.99 -0.64 18.08
N GLN A 159 11.83 -0.85 18.71
CA GLN A 159 11.05 -2.06 18.51
C GLN A 159 10.50 -2.15 17.09
N ALA A 160 10.01 -1.04 16.53
CA ALA A 160 9.57 -0.96 15.14
C ALA A 160 10.68 -1.38 14.18
N LEU A 161 11.89 -0.82 14.33
CA LEU A 161 13.03 -1.19 13.49
C LEU A 161 13.42 -2.66 13.65
N GLN A 162 13.34 -3.21 14.87
CA GLN A 162 13.57 -4.64 15.10
C GLN A 162 12.51 -5.51 14.41
N ALA A 163 11.23 -5.16 14.53
CA ALA A 163 10.14 -5.85 13.86
C ALA A 163 10.27 -5.81 12.32
N MET A 164 10.69 -4.66 11.76
CA MET A 164 10.99 -4.53 10.33
C MET A 164 12.12 -5.46 9.89
N ARG A 165 13.20 -5.59 10.67
CA ARG A 165 14.30 -6.54 10.40
C ARG A 165 13.83 -7.99 10.43
N VAL A 166 12.99 -8.35 11.41
CA VAL A 166 12.40 -9.68 11.49
C VAL A 166 11.54 -9.99 10.27
N LEU A 167 10.71 -9.03 9.85
CA LEU A 167 9.89 -9.20 8.65
C LEU A 167 10.76 -9.27 7.39
N GLN A 168 11.78 -8.41 7.26
CA GLN A 168 12.72 -8.43 6.13
C GLN A 168 13.43 -9.77 6.00
N ALA A 169 13.83 -10.37 7.11
CA ALA A 169 14.47 -11.70 7.12
C ALA A 169 13.53 -12.84 6.67
N ARG A 170 12.22 -12.59 6.57
CA ARG A 170 11.21 -13.54 6.09
C ARG A 170 10.94 -13.46 4.59
N GLY A 171 11.52 -12.48 3.88
CA GLY A 171 11.43 -12.43 2.43
C GLY A 171 11.54 -11.05 1.79
N PRO A 172 10.77 -10.02 2.19
CA PRO A 172 10.79 -8.74 1.51
C PRO A 172 12.15 -8.04 1.62
N GLY A 173 12.63 -7.48 0.50
CA GLY A 173 13.86 -6.69 0.49
C GLY A 173 13.69 -5.34 1.18
N ILE A 174 12.50 -4.74 1.04
CA ILE A 174 12.15 -3.43 1.57
C ILE A 174 10.91 -3.54 2.46
N VAL A 175 11.00 -2.99 3.67
CA VAL A 175 9.86 -2.88 4.60
C VAL A 175 9.62 -1.39 4.87
N VAL A 176 8.40 -0.91 4.62
CA VAL A 176 7.99 0.48 4.87
C VAL A 176 6.89 0.50 5.92
N LEU A 177 7.24 0.86 7.15
CA LEU A 177 6.27 1.05 8.22
C LEU A 177 5.56 2.39 8.05
N THR A 178 4.26 2.36 7.87
CA THR A 178 3.43 3.55 7.67
C THR A 178 2.76 4.01 8.96
N SER A 179 2.45 5.32 9.07
CA SER A 179 1.61 5.94 10.13
C SER A 179 1.98 5.54 11.57
N PHE A 180 3.26 5.34 11.87
CA PHE A 180 3.70 4.90 13.19
C PHE A 180 3.64 6.03 14.22
N ILE A 181 2.93 5.78 15.32
CA ILE A 181 2.88 6.63 16.50
C ILE A 181 3.31 5.77 17.69
N GLY A 182 4.60 5.80 18.02
CA GLY A 182 5.17 5.09 19.15
C GLY A 182 5.29 5.97 20.39
N ALA A 183 5.68 5.36 21.52
CA ALA A 183 5.87 6.06 22.78
C ALA A 183 6.94 7.17 22.72
N ASP A 184 7.84 7.10 21.76
CA ASP A 184 8.93 8.04 21.49
C ASP A 184 8.71 8.91 20.26
N THR A 185 7.52 8.86 19.64
CA THR A 185 7.13 9.78 18.57
C THR A 185 6.77 11.15 19.16
N PRO A 186 7.28 12.27 18.61
CA PRO A 186 6.93 13.59 19.10
C PRO A 186 5.42 13.86 19.08
N PRO A 187 4.88 14.61 20.04
CA PRO A 187 3.45 14.93 20.05
C PRO A 187 2.96 15.57 18.75
N ALA A 188 1.74 15.25 18.35
CA ALA A 188 1.10 15.73 17.11
C ALA A 188 1.86 15.42 15.82
N THR A 189 2.70 14.36 15.83
CA THR A 189 3.39 13.87 14.64
C THR A 189 3.20 12.36 14.48
N LEU A 190 3.59 11.83 13.33
CA LEU A 190 3.73 10.41 13.07
C LEU A 190 5.05 10.16 12.34
N ASP A 191 5.56 8.97 12.44
CA ASP A 191 6.72 8.52 11.69
C ASP A 191 6.30 7.60 10.55
N VAL A 192 6.99 7.72 9.41
CA VAL A 192 7.04 6.71 8.36
C VAL A 192 8.48 6.25 8.28
N MET A 193 8.71 4.93 8.33
CA MET A 193 10.06 4.40 8.37
C MET A 193 10.26 3.42 7.20
N ALA A 194 11.44 3.38 6.62
CA ALA A 194 11.79 2.41 5.59
C ALA A 194 13.09 1.69 5.95
N LEU A 195 13.13 0.39 5.69
CA LEU A 195 14.31 -0.47 5.83
C LEU A 195 14.57 -1.12 4.48
N ASP A 196 15.81 -0.98 3.96
CA ASP A 196 16.26 -1.56 2.70
C ASP A 196 17.67 -2.15 2.93
N GLY A 197 17.76 -3.46 2.98
CA GLY A 197 18.97 -4.13 3.44
C GLY A 197 19.34 -3.68 4.85
N ALA A 198 20.53 -3.09 5.01
CA ALA A 198 21.01 -2.55 6.29
C ALA A 198 20.65 -1.06 6.48
N ALA A 199 20.26 -0.36 5.42
CA ALA A 199 19.97 1.06 5.47
C ALA A 199 18.54 1.31 5.96
N ALA A 200 18.38 2.26 6.87
CA ALA A 200 17.08 2.65 7.39
C ALA A 200 16.88 4.16 7.34
N TRP A 201 15.67 4.57 7.01
CA TRP A 201 15.24 5.97 6.96
C TRP A 201 14.02 6.19 7.82
N ARG A 202 13.88 7.42 8.26
CA ARG A 202 12.71 7.91 8.99
C ARG A 202 12.25 9.22 8.38
N LEU A 203 10.95 9.37 8.22
CA LEU A 203 10.29 10.59 7.84
C LEU A 203 9.28 10.95 8.95
N ASN A 204 9.51 12.06 9.67
CA ASN A 204 8.56 12.54 10.66
C ASN A 204 7.64 13.58 10.02
N LEU A 205 6.33 13.37 10.12
CA LEU A 205 5.30 14.17 9.49
C LEU A 205 4.36 14.75 10.57
N PRO A 206 3.83 15.96 10.37
CA PRO A 206 2.72 16.44 11.17
C PRO A 206 1.53 15.47 11.11
N GLY A 207 0.96 15.14 12.27
CA GLY A 207 -0.22 14.28 12.38
C GLY A 207 -1.51 15.06 12.14
N PHE A 208 -2.55 14.34 11.77
CA PHE A 208 -3.91 14.86 11.69
C PHE A 208 -4.75 14.23 12.79
N THR A 209 -5.75 14.97 13.30
CA THR A 209 -6.71 14.44 14.27
C THR A 209 -7.80 13.59 13.61
N GLN A 210 -8.05 13.84 12.32
CA GLN A 210 -9.00 13.09 11.51
C GLN A 210 -8.36 11.78 11.00
N LYS A 211 -9.15 10.70 10.94
CA LYS A 211 -8.78 9.48 10.22
C LYS A 211 -9.16 9.59 8.74
N PHE A 212 -8.28 9.09 7.89
CA PHE A 212 -8.49 9.11 6.44
C PHE A 212 -8.47 7.67 5.91
N HIS A 213 -9.58 7.24 5.31
CA HIS A 213 -9.63 6.00 4.57
C HIS A 213 -8.93 6.17 3.21
N GLY A 214 -8.18 5.16 2.77
CA GLY A 214 -7.43 5.22 1.52
C GLY A 214 -6.06 5.90 1.57
N ALA A 215 -5.64 6.44 2.72
CA ALA A 215 -4.32 7.05 2.88
C ALA A 215 -3.18 6.03 2.67
N GLY A 216 -3.34 4.79 3.15
CA GLY A 216 -2.39 3.68 2.94
C GLY A 216 -2.30 3.31 1.46
N ASP A 217 -3.46 3.12 0.80
CA ASP A 217 -3.52 2.79 -0.63
C ASP A 217 -2.84 3.87 -1.49
N LEU A 218 -3.09 5.14 -1.16
CA LEU A 218 -2.46 6.27 -1.83
C LEU A 218 -0.94 6.27 -1.61
N PHE A 219 -0.51 6.11 -0.35
CA PHE A 219 0.92 6.06 0.00
C PHE A 219 1.64 4.93 -0.74
N ALA A 220 1.09 3.71 -0.71
CA ALA A 220 1.67 2.54 -1.37
C ALA A 220 1.82 2.76 -2.89
N ALA A 221 0.81 3.36 -3.53
CA ALA A 221 0.83 3.68 -4.95
C ALA A 221 1.91 4.71 -5.29
N VAL A 222 2.00 5.82 -4.54
CA VAL A 222 3.01 6.87 -4.78
C VAL A 222 4.41 6.37 -4.46
N PHE A 223 4.56 5.55 -3.40
CA PHE A 223 5.86 4.93 -3.07
C PHE A 223 6.34 4.02 -4.21
N LEU A 224 5.45 3.16 -4.72
CA LEU A 224 5.78 2.27 -5.84
C LEU A 224 6.22 3.07 -7.07
N ASP A 225 5.47 4.11 -7.47
CA ASP A 225 5.83 4.97 -8.60
C ASP A 225 7.22 5.59 -8.44
N ALA A 226 7.47 6.20 -7.28
CA ALA A 226 8.73 6.88 -6.99
C ALA A 226 9.91 5.90 -6.97
N TRP A 227 9.71 4.72 -6.35
CA TRP A 227 10.74 3.70 -6.28
C TRP A 227 11.04 3.09 -7.66
N LEU A 228 10.02 2.82 -8.48
CA LEU A 228 10.22 2.35 -9.87
C LEU A 228 11.00 3.34 -10.71
N ALA A 229 10.81 4.65 -10.48
CA ALA A 229 11.49 5.69 -11.24
C ALA A 229 12.97 5.84 -10.88
N GLN A 230 13.35 5.65 -9.61
CA GLN A 230 14.69 6.02 -9.12
C GLN A 230 15.45 4.85 -8.48
N ARG A 231 14.77 3.78 -8.06
CA ARG A 231 15.34 2.66 -7.28
C ARG A 231 16.06 3.14 -6.02
N ASP A 232 15.57 4.21 -5.40
CA ASP A 232 16.07 4.82 -4.17
C ASP A 232 14.94 4.85 -3.13
N THR A 233 15.12 4.07 -2.07
CA THR A 233 14.11 3.90 -1.01
C THR A 233 13.92 5.18 -0.18
N GLY A 234 15.01 5.92 0.10
CA GLY A 234 14.91 7.19 0.81
C GLY A 234 14.16 8.25 0.00
N ALA A 235 14.50 8.40 -1.30
CA ALA A 235 13.80 9.33 -2.18
C ALA A 235 12.31 8.96 -2.35
N ALA A 236 12.02 7.66 -2.51
CA ALA A 236 10.63 7.16 -2.60
C ALA A 236 9.83 7.45 -1.33
N LEU A 237 10.44 7.25 -0.14
CA LEU A 237 9.84 7.56 1.15
C LEU A 237 9.48 9.05 1.26
N GLY A 238 10.42 9.94 0.91
CA GLY A 238 10.20 11.39 0.93
C GLY A 238 9.08 11.83 -0.02
N LYS A 239 9.07 11.29 -1.24
CA LYS A 239 8.04 11.59 -2.25
C LYS A 239 6.66 11.10 -1.80
N ALA A 240 6.55 9.85 -1.38
CA ALA A 240 5.28 9.27 -0.95
C ALA A 240 4.72 9.98 0.29
N GLY A 241 5.55 10.21 1.32
CA GLY A 241 5.15 10.92 2.52
C GLY A 241 4.69 12.35 2.22
N SER A 242 5.45 13.09 1.40
CA SER A 242 5.10 14.46 1.04
C SER A 242 3.80 14.57 0.24
N ALA A 243 3.64 13.72 -0.79
CA ALA A 243 2.45 13.76 -1.63
C ALA A 243 1.19 13.31 -0.86
N THR A 244 1.29 12.22 -0.10
CA THR A 244 0.18 11.75 0.74
C THR A 244 -0.20 12.80 1.77
N HIS A 245 0.76 13.35 2.52
CA HIS A 245 0.51 14.40 3.52
C HIS A 245 -0.18 15.63 2.90
N ALA A 246 0.23 16.04 1.69
CA ALA A 246 -0.39 17.17 1.01
C ALA A 246 -1.85 16.91 0.63
N VAL A 247 -2.18 15.71 0.13
CA VAL A 247 -3.56 15.30 -0.16
C VAL A 247 -4.39 15.23 1.13
N LEU A 248 -3.84 14.64 2.20
CA LEU A 248 -4.52 14.58 3.50
C LEU A 248 -4.76 15.97 4.08
N GLY A 249 -3.80 16.89 3.95
CA GLY A 249 -3.97 18.28 4.35
C GLY A 249 -5.07 19.00 3.60
N ALA A 250 -5.19 18.77 2.29
CA ALA A 250 -6.31 19.29 1.49
C ALA A 250 -7.67 18.67 1.88
N THR A 251 -7.66 17.40 2.33
CA THR A 251 -8.85 16.66 2.74
C THR A 251 -9.30 17.01 4.17
N ALA A 252 -8.39 17.46 5.04
CA ALA A 252 -8.65 17.79 6.46
C ALA A 252 -9.59 18.99 6.66
N LEU A 253 -10.26 19.45 5.62
CA LEU A 253 -11.28 20.49 5.69
C LEU A 253 -12.56 19.96 6.37
N PRO A 254 -13.31 20.79 7.10
CA PRO A 254 -14.59 20.41 7.66
C PRO A 254 -15.52 19.81 6.59
N ALA A 255 -16.16 18.70 6.91
CA ALA A 255 -17.12 17.98 6.07
C ALA A 255 -16.56 17.15 4.88
N ALA A 256 -15.26 16.94 4.76
CA ALA A 256 -14.73 15.98 3.78
C ALA A 256 -14.70 14.56 4.37
N ASP A 257 -15.62 13.70 3.96
CA ASP A 257 -15.72 12.30 4.41
C ASP A 257 -14.80 11.37 3.63
N GLU A 258 -14.39 11.77 2.42
CA GLU A 258 -13.54 11.02 1.50
C GLU A 258 -12.30 11.86 1.12
N LEU A 259 -11.24 11.21 0.67
CA LEU A 259 -10.07 11.90 0.16
C LEU A 259 -10.44 12.84 -0.99
N LEU A 260 -10.08 14.11 -0.90
CA LEU A 260 -10.26 15.09 -1.99
C LEU A 260 -9.21 14.86 -3.09
N LEU A 261 -9.15 13.63 -3.60
CA LEU A 261 -8.09 13.16 -4.47
C LEU A 261 -8.11 13.83 -5.86
N ILE A 262 -9.31 14.10 -6.40
CA ILE A 262 -9.45 14.78 -7.68
C ILE A 262 -9.08 16.26 -7.55
N GLU A 263 -9.60 16.94 -6.53
CA GLU A 263 -9.35 18.38 -6.28
C GLU A 263 -7.87 18.64 -5.99
N SER A 264 -7.23 17.73 -5.26
CA SER A 264 -5.82 17.83 -4.87
C SER A 264 -4.84 17.06 -5.76
N GLN A 265 -5.30 16.52 -6.90
CA GLN A 265 -4.49 15.69 -7.80
C GLN A 265 -3.17 16.34 -8.26
N HIS A 266 -3.12 17.66 -8.31
CA HIS A 266 -1.93 18.43 -8.67
C HIS A 266 -0.82 18.31 -7.61
N LEU A 267 -1.16 17.95 -6.37
CA LEU A 267 -0.22 17.74 -5.26
C LEU A 267 0.52 16.39 -5.35
N LEU A 268 0.01 15.43 -6.13
CA LEU A 268 0.66 14.13 -6.31
C LEU A 268 2.05 14.26 -6.96
N PRO A 269 2.20 14.93 -8.12
CA PRO A 269 3.52 15.15 -8.71
C PRO A 269 4.32 16.26 -8.03
N ALA A 270 3.66 17.26 -7.43
CA ALA A 270 4.27 18.48 -6.89
C ALA A 270 3.62 18.91 -5.56
N PRO A 271 3.92 18.22 -4.45
CA PRO A 271 3.41 18.61 -3.14
C PRO A 271 3.94 19.98 -2.73
N THR A 272 3.11 20.78 -2.04
CA THR A 272 3.46 22.13 -1.59
C THR A 272 4.56 22.15 -0.54
N VAL A 273 4.66 21.08 0.26
CA VAL A 273 5.72 20.88 1.26
C VAL A 273 6.42 19.58 0.94
N VAL A 274 7.73 19.62 0.84
CA VAL A 274 8.58 18.45 0.62
C VAL A 274 9.27 18.10 1.94
N PHE A 275 8.98 16.93 2.46
CA PHE A 275 9.64 16.37 3.63
C PHE A 275 10.81 15.49 3.20
N SER A 276 11.94 15.64 3.89
CA SER A 276 13.15 14.87 3.59
C SER A 276 13.36 13.80 4.65
N PRO A 277 13.48 12.51 4.27
CA PRO A 277 13.82 11.47 5.21
C PRO A 277 15.22 11.65 5.79
N GLU A 278 15.37 11.37 7.08
CA GLU A 278 16.68 11.21 7.71
C GLU A 278 17.12 9.74 7.65
N ARG A 279 18.39 9.50 7.37
CA ARG A 279 18.96 8.17 7.48
C ARG A 279 19.28 7.89 8.95
N ILE A 280 18.78 6.78 9.49
CA ILE A 280 18.88 6.42 10.91
C ILE A 280 19.72 5.13 11.15
N ALA A 281 20.05 4.40 10.09
CA ALA A 281 20.99 3.28 10.09
C ALA A 281 21.58 3.04 8.68
#